data_b5bafb4c2b2efc6942d57fa34ecb277c
#
_entry.id   b5bafb4c2b2efc6942d57fa34ecb277c
#
_cell.length_a   1.000
_cell.length_b   1.000
_cell.length_c   1.000
_cell.angle_alpha   90.00
_cell.angle_beta   90.00
_cell.angle_gamma   90.00
#
_symmetry.space_group_name_H-M   'P 1'
#
loop_
_entity.id
_entity.type
_entity.pdbx_description
1 polymer ?
#
loop_
_entity_poly.entity_id
_entity_poly.type
_entity_poly.pdbx_seq_one_letter_code
_entity_poly.pdbx_strand_id
1 'polypeptide(L)'
;MNHKINLQTIANEIKAAQDQCKPIEPLTSRFGNFSNDEAYAVAQLIHEMRIKEGAKPVGRKIGFTNPEMWKIYGVCEPIWGYIYDTTVVQLTGSEVRCRIGHFAEPKIEPEIVVHFGTSPPMSAGISEVLASIDWIAHGIEIVQSHFPVWKFIAADTIADWGLHATLIVGKPLEVKQLGTNVAADIENFEVTLSCGDDELEQGKGSNALGSPLKAVGHLIRVIAKQPHASAPV
;
A
#
# COMPACT_ATOMS: atom_id res chain seq x y z
N MET A 1 -16.96 26.97 17.43
CA MET A 1 -17.66 26.74 16.14
C MET A 1 -17.06 25.51 15.49
N ASN A 2 -17.81 24.40 15.41
CA ASN A 2 -17.35 23.22 14.67
C ASN A 2 -17.38 23.58 13.19
N HIS A 3 -16.26 23.98 12.63
CA HIS A 3 -16.12 24.05 11.18
C HIS A 3 -16.20 22.62 10.64
N LYS A 4 -17.31 22.33 9.98
CA LYS A 4 -17.48 21.05 9.27
C LYS A 4 -16.32 20.94 8.25
N ILE A 5 -15.48 19.92 8.39
CA ILE A 5 -14.35 19.67 7.50
C ILE A 5 -14.90 19.46 6.08
N ASN A 6 -14.38 20.22 5.11
CA ASN A 6 -14.77 20.04 3.71
C ASN A 6 -13.81 19.02 3.06
N LEU A 7 -14.22 17.77 3.01
CA LEU A 7 -13.43 16.67 2.50
C LEU A 7 -13.05 16.83 1.02
N GLN A 8 -13.92 17.47 0.21
CA GLN A 8 -13.59 17.74 -1.21
C GLN A 8 -12.44 18.74 -1.36
N THR A 9 -12.41 19.78 -0.51
CA THR A 9 -11.30 20.75 -0.50
C THR A 9 -9.99 20.07 -0.12
N ILE A 10 -10.02 19.20 0.89
CA ILE A 10 -8.85 18.41 1.30
C ILE A 10 -8.41 17.47 0.18
N ALA A 11 -9.34 16.76 -0.45
CA ALA A 11 -9.02 15.83 -1.55
C ALA A 11 -8.34 16.58 -2.73
N ASN A 12 -8.82 17.78 -3.08
CA ASN A 12 -8.21 18.59 -4.12
C ASN A 12 -6.78 19.04 -3.72
N GLU A 13 -6.59 19.42 -2.46
CA GLU A 13 -5.28 19.83 -1.94
C GLU A 13 -4.27 18.68 -1.95
N ILE A 14 -4.65 17.53 -1.40
CA ILE A 14 -3.80 16.32 -1.35
C ILE A 14 -3.45 15.87 -2.78
N LYS A 15 -4.45 15.76 -3.65
CA LYS A 15 -4.20 15.39 -5.05
C LYS A 15 -3.24 16.36 -5.74
N ALA A 16 -3.41 17.68 -5.54
CA ALA A 16 -2.52 18.67 -6.09
C ALA A 16 -1.09 18.56 -5.54
N ALA A 17 -0.92 18.21 -4.26
CA ALA A 17 0.37 17.94 -3.65
C ALA A 17 1.04 16.71 -4.28
N GLN A 18 0.29 15.62 -4.45
CA GLN A 18 0.75 14.41 -5.14
C GLN A 18 1.20 14.68 -6.58
N ASP A 19 0.36 15.38 -7.36
CA ASP A 19 0.63 15.67 -8.78
C ASP A 19 1.81 16.63 -9.00
N GLN A 20 2.08 17.50 -8.01
CA GLN A 20 3.13 18.52 -8.08
C GLN A 20 4.36 18.16 -7.23
N CYS A 21 4.34 17.02 -6.53
CA CYS A 21 5.40 16.61 -5.61
C CYS A 21 5.72 17.70 -4.57
N LYS A 22 4.68 18.28 -3.94
CA LYS A 22 4.83 19.39 -3.00
C LYS A 22 4.54 18.95 -1.57
N PRO A 23 5.35 19.42 -0.60
CA PRO A 23 5.06 19.18 0.81
C PRO A 23 3.78 19.91 1.24
N ILE A 24 3.08 19.31 2.19
CA ILE A 24 1.88 19.85 2.84
C ILE A 24 1.99 19.67 4.34
N GLU A 25 1.29 20.51 5.09
CA GLU A 25 1.14 20.32 6.53
C GLU A 25 0.20 19.13 6.81
N PRO A 26 0.54 18.25 7.79
CA PRO A 26 -0.33 17.15 8.17
C PRO A 26 -1.76 17.60 8.45
N LEU A 27 -2.73 16.87 7.92
CA LEU A 27 -4.16 17.17 8.10
C LEU A 27 -4.54 17.13 9.57
N THR A 28 -3.98 16.17 10.29
CA THR A 28 -4.23 15.98 11.73
C THR A 28 -3.68 17.10 12.59
N SER A 29 -2.66 17.83 12.13
CA SER A 29 -2.19 19.07 12.78
C SER A 29 -3.15 20.25 12.57
N ARG A 30 -3.83 20.28 11.42
CA ARG A 30 -4.72 21.35 11.01
C ARG A 30 -6.16 21.13 11.51
N PHE A 31 -6.57 19.86 11.60
CA PHE A 31 -7.92 19.45 11.96
C PHE A 31 -7.84 18.43 13.10
N GLY A 32 -7.96 18.91 14.34
CA GLY A 32 -7.71 18.14 15.56
C GLY A 32 -8.55 16.85 15.75
N ASN A 33 -9.57 16.62 14.92
CA ASN A 33 -10.44 15.45 14.95
C ASN A 33 -10.48 14.72 13.58
N PHE A 34 -9.49 14.94 12.71
CA PHE A 34 -9.46 14.25 11.41
C PHE A 34 -9.23 12.76 11.60
N SER A 35 -10.27 11.98 11.34
CA SER A 35 -10.34 10.55 11.61
C SER A 35 -9.87 9.69 10.41
N ASN A 36 -9.58 8.40 10.66
CA ASN A 36 -9.29 7.45 9.58
C ASN A 36 -10.47 7.32 8.59
N ASP A 37 -11.72 7.39 9.07
CA ASP A 37 -12.91 7.32 8.20
C ASP A 37 -12.98 8.52 7.25
N GLU A 38 -12.70 9.74 7.76
CA GLU A 38 -12.62 10.95 6.93
C GLU A 38 -11.45 10.87 5.95
N ALA A 39 -10.31 10.30 6.36
CA ALA A 39 -9.15 10.08 5.50
C ALA A 39 -9.46 9.11 4.36
N TYR A 40 -10.15 8.00 4.62
CA TYR A 40 -10.64 7.10 3.57
C TYR A 40 -11.67 7.76 2.66
N ALA A 41 -12.54 8.62 3.19
CA ALA A 41 -13.46 9.41 2.36
C ALA A 41 -12.71 10.39 1.44
N VAL A 42 -11.64 11.02 1.91
CA VAL A 42 -10.73 11.85 1.09
C VAL A 42 -10.05 10.98 0.02
N ALA A 43 -9.49 9.83 0.40
CA ALA A 43 -8.85 8.90 -0.54
C ALA A 43 -9.83 8.42 -1.62
N GLN A 44 -11.10 8.18 -1.29
CA GLN A 44 -12.14 7.83 -2.24
C GLN A 44 -12.44 8.97 -3.23
N LEU A 45 -12.50 10.22 -2.78
CA LEU A 45 -12.67 11.38 -3.66
C LEU A 45 -11.48 11.53 -4.64
N ILE A 46 -10.26 11.30 -4.14
CA ILE A 46 -9.05 11.30 -4.99
C ILE A 46 -9.11 10.15 -6.01
N HIS A 47 -9.54 8.95 -5.57
CA HIS A 47 -9.74 7.81 -6.46
C HIS A 47 -10.69 8.16 -7.62
N GLU A 48 -11.84 8.77 -7.33
CA GLU A 48 -12.80 9.19 -8.35
C GLU A 48 -12.21 10.23 -9.33
N MET A 49 -11.38 11.14 -8.83
CA MET A 49 -10.69 12.11 -9.69
C MET A 49 -9.69 11.40 -10.62
N ARG A 50 -8.90 10.45 -10.11
CA ARG A 50 -7.93 9.70 -10.93
C ARG A 50 -8.60 8.82 -11.98
N ILE A 51 -9.74 8.19 -11.65
CA ILE A 51 -10.55 7.46 -12.64
C ILE A 51 -11.04 8.39 -13.76
N LYS A 52 -11.52 9.59 -13.41
CA LYS A 52 -11.96 10.58 -14.42
C LYS A 52 -10.80 11.06 -15.30
N GLU A 53 -9.57 11.05 -14.81
CA GLU A 53 -8.36 11.34 -15.58
C GLU A 53 -7.87 10.16 -16.42
N GLY A 54 -8.51 8.99 -16.32
CA GLY A 54 -8.23 7.81 -17.12
C GLY A 54 -7.35 6.75 -16.44
N ALA A 55 -6.95 6.94 -15.18
CA ALA A 55 -6.23 5.92 -14.43
C ALA A 55 -7.12 4.70 -14.18
N LYS A 56 -6.55 3.50 -14.26
CA LYS A 56 -7.26 2.24 -14.01
C LYS A 56 -6.74 1.63 -12.72
N PRO A 57 -7.60 1.34 -11.72
CA PRO A 57 -7.18 0.61 -10.54
C PRO A 57 -6.81 -0.83 -10.96
N VAL A 58 -5.63 -1.28 -10.57
CA VAL A 58 -5.11 -2.62 -10.87
C VAL A 58 -4.85 -3.44 -9.62
N GLY A 59 -5.02 -2.86 -8.45
CA GLY A 59 -4.84 -3.54 -7.18
C GLY A 59 -4.91 -2.61 -5.98
N ARG A 60 -4.45 -3.13 -4.85
CA ARG A 60 -4.33 -2.40 -3.58
C ARG A 60 -3.01 -2.72 -2.90
N LYS A 61 -2.48 -1.74 -2.19
CA LYS A 61 -1.38 -1.94 -1.24
C LYS A 61 -1.91 -2.01 0.18
N ILE A 62 -1.18 -2.68 1.06
CA ILE A 62 -1.41 -2.72 2.50
C ILE A 62 -0.19 -2.11 3.17
N GLY A 63 -0.37 -1.00 3.87
CA GLY A 63 0.71 -0.33 4.61
C GLY A 63 0.67 -0.67 6.11
N PHE A 64 1.78 -0.42 6.81
CA PHE A 64 1.95 -0.69 8.24
C PHE A 64 1.63 -2.14 8.64
N THR A 65 2.06 -3.09 7.83
CA THR A 65 1.88 -4.52 8.11
C THR A 65 2.83 -5.04 9.20
N ASN A 66 3.93 -4.33 9.48
CA ASN A 66 4.83 -4.66 10.59
C ASN A 66 4.40 -3.96 11.88
N PRO A 67 3.87 -4.68 12.90
CA PRO A 67 3.42 -4.10 14.17
C PRO A 67 4.52 -3.39 14.96
N GLU A 68 5.80 -3.70 14.74
CA GLU A 68 6.92 -3.02 15.39
C GLU A 68 7.00 -1.53 15.01
N MET A 69 6.54 -1.19 13.80
CA MET A 69 6.51 0.19 13.30
C MET A 69 5.34 1.01 13.87
N TRP A 70 4.33 0.37 14.47
CA TRP A 70 3.11 1.05 14.91
C TRP A 70 3.35 2.12 15.97
N LYS A 71 4.27 1.85 16.92
CA LYS A 71 4.63 2.84 17.95
C LYS A 71 5.35 4.05 17.38
N ILE A 72 6.13 3.86 16.32
CA ILE A 72 6.93 4.92 15.69
C ILE A 72 6.00 5.91 14.97
N TYR A 73 4.99 5.39 14.27
CA TYR A 73 4.08 6.18 13.44
C TYR A 73 2.70 6.45 14.06
N GLY A 74 2.50 6.10 15.33
CA GLY A 74 1.20 6.30 15.99
C GLY A 74 0.05 5.54 15.32
N VAL A 75 0.34 4.38 14.71
CA VAL A 75 -0.61 3.52 14.02
C VAL A 75 -1.04 2.39 14.94
N CYS A 76 -2.26 1.88 14.83
CA CYS A 76 -2.76 0.74 15.61
C CYS A 76 -3.32 -0.40 14.75
N GLU A 77 -3.36 -0.20 13.44
CA GLU A 77 -3.81 -1.21 12.47
C GLU A 77 -3.22 -0.91 11.09
N PRO A 78 -3.15 -1.91 10.18
CA PRO A 78 -2.75 -1.68 8.80
C PRO A 78 -3.71 -0.75 8.07
N ILE A 79 -3.16 0.02 7.13
CA ILE A 79 -3.91 0.86 6.20
C ILE A 79 -3.87 0.25 4.80
N TRP A 80 -4.68 0.78 3.88
CA TRP A 80 -4.63 0.37 2.48
C TRP A 80 -4.80 1.57 1.54
N GLY A 81 -4.34 1.40 0.30
CA GLY A 81 -4.53 2.36 -0.78
C GLY A 81 -4.69 1.66 -2.12
N TYR A 82 -5.27 2.36 -3.11
CA TYR A 82 -5.38 1.86 -4.48
C TYR A 82 -4.02 1.88 -5.18
N ILE A 83 -3.78 0.90 -6.06
CA ILE A 83 -2.70 0.91 -7.04
C ILE A 83 -3.31 1.08 -8.42
N TYR A 84 -2.72 1.96 -9.25
CA TYR A 84 -3.18 2.24 -10.60
C TYR A 84 -2.16 1.78 -11.65
N ASP A 85 -2.65 1.49 -12.85
CA ASP A 85 -1.82 1.12 -14.00
C ASP A 85 -0.72 2.15 -14.32
N THR A 86 -0.96 3.42 -14.00
CA THR A 86 -0.02 4.52 -14.22
C THR A 86 1.19 4.51 -13.28
N THR A 87 1.17 3.74 -12.20
CA THR A 87 2.23 3.67 -11.19
C THR A 87 2.85 2.29 -11.04
N VAL A 88 2.47 1.34 -11.90
CA VAL A 88 3.04 -0.02 -11.91
C VAL A 88 4.05 -0.14 -13.05
N VAL A 89 5.24 -0.65 -12.71
CA VAL A 89 6.30 -0.97 -13.66
C VAL A 89 6.58 -2.46 -13.61
N GLN A 90 6.40 -3.15 -14.74
CA GLN A 90 6.77 -4.56 -14.82
C GLN A 90 8.27 -4.70 -15.07
N LEU A 91 8.99 -5.40 -14.20
CA LEU A 91 10.40 -5.70 -14.37
C LEU A 91 10.58 -6.76 -15.47
N THR A 92 11.28 -6.41 -16.55
CA THR A 92 11.52 -7.31 -17.69
C THR A 92 12.86 -8.02 -17.64
N GLY A 93 13.63 -7.85 -16.59
CA GLY A 93 14.96 -8.46 -16.39
C GLY A 93 15.30 -8.48 -14.91
N SER A 94 16.58 -8.28 -14.60
CA SER A 94 17.10 -8.17 -13.23
C SER A 94 17.35 -6.73 -12.78
N GLU A 95 17.17 -5.75 -13.68
CA GLU A 95 17.50 -4.36 -13.43
C GLU A 95 16.40 -3.43 -13.91
N VAL A 96 16.16 -2.37 -13.15
CA VAL A 96 15.28 -1.27 -13.52
C VAL A 96 15.86 0.06 -13.05
N ARG A 97 15.64 1.11 -13.82
CA ARG A 97 15.98 2.48 -13.41
C ARG A 97 14.75 3.23 -13.00
N CYS A 98 14.72 3.67 -11.75
CA CYS A 98 13.67 4.53 -11.23
C CYS A 98 14.22 5.95 -11.04
N ARG A 99 13.53 6.95 -11.63
CA ARG A 99 13.87 8.36 -11.42
C ARG A 99 13.15 8.84 -10.16
N ILE A 100 13.90 9.09 -9.11
CA ILE A 100 13.34 9.49 -7.81
C ILE A 100 13.19 11.00 -7.62
N GLY A 101 13.76 11.83 -8.50
CA GLY A 101 13.77 13.29 -8.35
C GLY A 101 12.40 13.99 -8.49
N HIS A 102 11.34 13.24 -8.83
CA HIS A 102 9.97 13.73 -8.89
C HIS A 102 9.08 13.12 -7.78
N PHE A 103 9.69 12.54 -6.75
CA PHE A 103 9.00 12.04 -5.56
C PHE A 103 9.37 12.89 -4.33
N ALA A 104 8.41 13.03 -3.42
CA ALA A 104 8.59 13.75 -2.17
C ALA A 104 9.25 12.84 -1.12
N GLU A 105 10.48 13.15 -0.71
CA GLU A 105 11.24 12.40 0.30
C GLU A 105 11.16 10.86 0.12
N PRO A 106 11.54 10.30 -1.06
CA PRO A 106 11.28 8.89 -1.37
C PRO A 106 12.07 7.93 -0.48
N LYS A 107 11.44 6.79 -0.19
CA LYS A 107 12.07 5.60 0.41
C LYS A 107 11.77 4.37 -0.43
N ILE A 108 12.55 3.30 -0.22
CA ILE A 108 12.40 2.03 -0.90
C ILE A 108 11.91 0.97 0.09
N GLU A 109 10.93 0.18 -0.32
CA GLU A 109 10.37 -0.92 0.46
C GLU A 109 10.33 -2.20 -0.37
N PRO A 110 11.01 -3.29 0.07
CA PRO A 110 10.81 -4.62 -0.51
C PRO A 110 9.40 -5.12 -0.20
N GLU A 111 8.73 -5.68 -1.20
CA GLU A 111 7.33 -6.09 -1.12
C GLU A 111 7.11 -7.50 -1.67
N ILE A 112 6.00 -8.12 -1.25
CA ILE A 112 5.43 -9.27 -1.93
C ILE A 112 4.17 -8.84 -2.67
N VAL A 113 4.13 -9.14 -3.96
CA VAL A 113 2.96 -8.91 -4.81
C VAL A 113 2.20 -10.21 -4.95
N VAL A 114 0.89 -10.12 -4.72
CA VAL A 114 -0.04 -11.25 -4.82
C VAL A 114 -1.03 -10.95 -5.92
N HIS A 115 -1.20 -11.87 -6.86
CA HIS A 115 -2.20 -11.76 -7.92
C HIS A 115 -3.31 -12.79 -7.73
N PHE A 116 -4.55 -12.31 -7.77
CA PHE A 116 -5.71 -13.15 -7.66
C PHE A 116 -6.22 -13.59 -9.04
N GLY A 117 -6.22 -14.88 -9.30
CA GLY A 117 -6.88 -15.46 -10.47
C GLY A 117 -8.41 -15.46 -10.31
N THR A 118 -8.88 -15.46 -9.06
CA THR A 118 -10.31 -15.33 -8.70
C THR A 118 -10.44 -14.45 -7.47
N SER A 119 -11.54 -13.69 -7.38
CA SER A 119 -11.80 -12.87 -6.19
C SER A 119 -12.02 -13.76 -4.96
N PRO A 120 -11.23 -13.58 -3.88
CA PRO A 120 -11.45 -14.32 -2.64
C PRO A 120 -12.80 -13.93 -2.02
N PRO A 121 -13.50 -14.85 -1.34
CA PRO A 121 -14.70 -14.53 -0.57
C PRO A 121 -14.40 -13.46 0.51
N MET A 122 -15.37 -12.58 0.79
CA MET A 122 -15.21 -11.54 1.80
C MET A 122 -15.00 -12.07 3.23
N SER A 123 -15.31 -13.33 3.47
CA SER A 123 -15.08 -14.06 4.73
C SER A 123 -13.88 -15.02 4.65
N ALA A 124 -13.04 -14.91 3.61
CA ALA A 124 -11.98 -15.86 3.33
C ALA A 124 -11.01 -16.06 4.50
N GLY A 125 -10.78 -17.30 4.86
CA GLY A 125 -9.66 -17.74 5.68
C GLY A 125 -8.37 -17.87 4.85
N ILE A 126 -7.25 -18.17 5.51
CA ILE A 126 -5.94 -18.27 4.84
C ILE A 126 -5.95 -19.26 3.66
N SER A 127 -6.59 -20.42 3.82
CA SER A 127 -6.65 -21.43 2.76
C SER A 127 -7.46 -20.96 1.54
N GLU A 128 -8.53 -20.20 1.74
CA GLU A 128 -9.36 -19.65 0.67
C GLU A 128 -8.66 -18.47 -0.02
N VAL A 129 -7.94 -17.64 0.74
CA VAL A 129 -7.07 -16.60 0.18
C VAL A 129 -6.02 -17.24 -0.72
N LEU A 130 -5.29 -18.26 -0.23
CA LEU A 130 -4.26 -18.95 -1.01
C LEU A 130 -4.84 -19.62 -2.27
N ALA A 131 -6.02 -20.25 -2.15
CA ALA A 131 -6.68 -20.89 -3.30
C ALA A 131 -7.14 -19.89 -4.39
N SER A 132 -7.27 -18.61 -4.03
CA SER A 132 -7.64 -17.54 -4.97
C SER A 132 -6.44 -16.94 -5.70
N ILE A 133 -5.20 -17.24 -5.25
CA ILE A 133 -3.95 -16.70 -5.82
C ILE A 133 -3.46 -17.62 -6.94
N ASP A 134 -3.18 -17.07 -8.10
CA ASP A 134 -2.54 -17.81 -9.20
C ASP A 134 -1.03 -17.60 -9.26
N TRP A 135 -0.52 -16.40 -8.95
CA TRP A 135 0.91 -16.16 -8.86
C TRP A 135 1.27 -15.14 -7.76
N ILE A 136 2.51 -15.20 -7.35
CA ILE A 136 3.16 -14.21 -6.49
C ILE A 136 4.41 -13.66 -7.19
N ALA A 137 4.86 -12.47 -6.79
CA ALA A 137 6.14 -11.93 -7.22
C ALA A 137 6.76 -11.15 -6.07
N HIS A 138 8.10 -11.03 -6.05
CA HIS A 138 8.72 -9.97 -5.28
C HIS A 138 8.41 -8.63 -5.94
N GLY A 139 8.27 -7.60 -5.13
CA GLY A 139 8.06 -6.24 -5.57
C GLY A 139 9.03 -5.29 -4.90
N ILE A 140 9.13 -4.10 -5.46
CA ILE A 140 9.78 -2.96 -4.83
C ILE A 140 8.80 -1.81 -4.91
N GLU A 141 8.35 -1.32 -3.76
CA GLU A 141 7.59 -0.09 -3.72
C GLU A 141 8.53 1.08 -3.44
N ILE A 142 8.44 2.11 -4.26
CA ILE A 142 8.93 3.42 -3.87
C ILE A 142 7.77 4.12 -3.20
N VAL A 143 7.96 4.43 -1.93
CA VAL A 143 7.02 5.24 -1.14
C VAL A 143 7.52 6.66 -1.04
N GLN A 144 6.62 7.61 -0.83
CA GLN A 144 6.93 9.03 -0.70
C GLN A 144 6.10 9.66 0.41
N SER A 145 6.60 10.73 1.00
CA SER A 145 5.84 11.48 1.98
C SER A 145 5.74 12.96 1.58
N HIS A 146 4.52 13.44 1.39
CA HIS A 146 4.27 14.87 1.23
C HIS A 146 4.26 15.60 2.59
N PHE A 147 4.33 14.85 3.70
CA PHE A 147 4.48 15.40 5.05
C PHE A 147 5.96 15.50 5.40
N PRO A 148 6.49 16.71 5.64
CA PRO A 148 7.92 16.93 5.84
C PRO A 148 8.52 16.07 6.93
N VAL A 149 9.72 15.56 6.67
CA VAL A 149 10.52 14.72 7.57
C VAL A 149 9.78 13.48 8.08
N TRP A 150 8.83 12.97 7.27
CA TRP A 150 8.03 11.76 7.59
C TRP A 150 7.25 11.87 8.90
N LYS A 151 6.80 13.08 9.27
CA LYS A 151 5.98 13.32 10.45
C LYS A 151 4.50 13.33 10.09
N PHE A 152 3.81 12.29 10.47
CA PHE A 152 2.39 12.06 10.20
C PHE A 152 1.81 11.06 11.21
N ILE A 153 0.51 10.86 11.20
CA ILE A 153 -0.17 9.72 11.81
C ILE A 153 -1.03 9.00 10.76
N ALA A 154 -1.67 7.89 11.12
CA ALA A 154 -2.38 7.02 10.19
C ALA A 154 -3.35 7.75 9.25
N ALA A 155 -4.16 8.67 9.77
CA ALA A 155 -5.14 9.41 8.96
C ALA A 155 -4.49 10.27 7.87
N ASP A 156 -3.33 10.87 8.15
CA ASP A 156 -2.59 11.63 7.15
C ASP A 156 -2.15 10.72 6.00
N THR A 157 -1.57 9.56 6.31
CA THR A 157 -1.06 8.63 5.29
C THR A 157 -2.17 7.98 4.48
N ILE A 158 -3.33 7.68 5.08
CA ILE A 158 -4.50 7.17 4.37
C ILE A 158 -4.95 8.19 3.31
N ALA A 159 -5.08 9.47 3.69
CA ALA A 159 -5.47 10.52 2.77
C ALA A 159 -4.43 10.75 1.67
N ASP A 160 -3.15 10.54 1.96
CA ASP A 160 -2.04 10.67 1.02
C ASP A 160 -1.68 9.33 0.34
N TRP A 161 -2.71 8.63 -0.14
CA TRP A 161 -2.56 7.44 -0.99
C TRP A 161 -1.77 6.29 -0.35
N GLY A 162 -1.75 6.19 0.99
CA GLY A 162 -0.93 5.22 1.71
C GLY A 162 0.56 5.40 1.44
N LEU A 163 1.00 6.62 1.12
CA LEU A 163 2.37 7.00 0.77
C LEU A 163 2.90 6.37 -0.52
N HIS A 164 2.02 5.87 -1.39
CA HIS A 164 2.41 5.22 -2.65
C HIS A 164 3.04 6.22 -3.64
N ALA A 165 4.11 5.79 -4.31
CA ALA A 165 4.67 6.50 -5.46
C ALA A 165 4.71 5.61 -6.72
N THR A 166 5.42 4.48 -6.66
CA THR A 166 5.46 3.51 -7.76
C THR A 166 5.74 2.09 -7.25
N LEU A 167 5.15 1.10 -7.90
CA LEU A 167 5.37 -0.32 -7.63
C LEU A 167 6.09 -0.96 -8.81
N ILE A 168 7.25 -1.53 -8.56
CA ILE A 168 8.01 -2.34 -9.51
C ILE A 168 7.71 -3.80 -9.20
N VAL A 169 7.10 -4.50 -10.16
CA VAL A 169 6.71 -5.91 -10.02
C VAL A 169 7.72 -6.79 -10.70
N GLY A 170 8.32 -7.70 -9.94
CA GLY A 170 9.29 -8.68 -10.43
C GLY A 170 8.63 -9.80 -11.26
N LYS A 171 9.43 -10.80 -11.62
CA LYS A 171 8.95 -11.93 -12.41
C LYS A 171 7.88 -12.72 -11.62
N PRO A 172 6.68 -12.94 -12.17
CA PRO A 172 5.66 -13.77 -11.56
C PRO A 172 6.13 -15.23 -11.39
N LEU A 173 5.76 -15.83 -10.26
CA LEU A 173 5.97 -17.21 -9.91
C LEU A 173 4.61 -17.85 -9.62
N GLU A 174 4.18 -18.78 -10.44
CA GLU A 174 2.87 -19.43 -10.29
C GLU A 174 2.81 -20.25 -9.01
N VAL A 175 1.77 -20.08 -8.20
CA VAL A 175 1.60 -20.74 -6.91
C VAL A 175 1.65 -22.28 -7.05
N LYS A 176 1.10 -22.83 -8.15
CA LYS A 176 1.15 -24.27 -8.43
C LYS A 176 2.57 -24.84 -8.65
N GLN A 177 3.57 -23.98 -8.86
CA GLN A 177 4.98 -24.35 -9.02
C GLN A 177 5.77 -24.33 -7.70
N LEU A 178 5.18 -23.80 -6.62
CA LEU A 178 5.83 -23.60 -5.33
C LEU A 178 5.82 -24.85 -4.42
N GLY A 179 5.27 -25.98 -4.87
CA GLY A 179 5.20 -27.21 -4.07
C GLY A 179 4.02 -27.25 -3.10
N THR A 180 4.14 -28.03 -2.00
CA THR A 180 3.01 -28.35 -1.11
C THR A 180 2.90 -27.46 0.13
N ASN A 181 3.95 -26.70 0.47
CA ASN A 181 4.00 -25.91 1.71
C ASN A 181 3.94 -24.39 1.46
N VAL A 182 3.26 -23.98 0.40
CA VAL A 182 3.26 -22.57 -0.08
C VAL A 182 2.95 -21.56 1.03
N ALA A 183 1.99 -21.85 1.91
CA ALA A 183 1.65 -20.95 3.01
C ALA A 183 2.82 -20.76 3.99
N ALA A 184 3.54 -21.82 4.31
CA ALA A 184 4.72 -21.76 5.17
C ALA A 184 5.90 -21.08 4.46
N ASP A 185 6.08 -21.34 3.16
CA ASP A 185 7.14 -20.73 2.36
C ASP A 185 6.93 -19.20 2.26
N ILE A 186 5.69 -18.75 2.03
CA ILE A 186 5.31 -17.33 2.03
C ILE A 186 5.52 -16.68 3.41
N GLU A 187 5.31 -17.40 4.50
CA GLU A 187 5.53 -16.90 5.86
C GLU A 187 7.03 -16.76 6.18
N ASN A 188 7.86 -17.68 5.67
CA ASN A 188 9.25 -17.85 6.10
C ASN A 188 10.29 -17.40 5.08
N PHE A 189 9.92 -16.88 3.90
CA PHE A 189 10.91 -16.35 2.98
C PHE A 189 11.70 -15.20 3.63
N GLU A 190 12.95 -15.08 3.24
CA GLU A 190 13.83 -14.00 3.68
C GLU A 190 14.14 -13.07 2.50
N VAL A 191 14.31 -11.79 2.80
CA VAL A 191 14.69 -10.75 1.85
C VAL A 191 15.80 -9.90 2.45
N THR A 192 16.80 -9.59 1.65
CA THR A 192 17.88 -8.68 2.03
C THR A 192 17.90 -7.49 1.07
N LEU A 193 17.92 -6.29 1.62
CA LEU A 193 18.14 -5.05 0.88
C LEU A 193 19.59 -4.64 1.03
N SER A 194 20.29 -4.47 -0.08
CA SER A 194 21.71 -4.08 -0.09
C SER A 194 21.94 -2.86 -0.98
N CYS A 195 23.00 -2.12 -0.70
CA CYS A 195 23.51 -1.06 -1.56
C CYS A 195 24.97 -1.34 -1.90
N GLY A 196 25.24 -1.77 -3.13
CA GLY A 196 26.53 -2.37 -3.48
C GLY A 196 26.77 -3.62 -2.64
N ASP A 197 27.89 -3.66 -1.93
CA ASP A 197 28.27 -4.79 -1.05
C ASP A 197 27.74 -4.64 0.40
N ASP A 198 27.16 -3.48 0.73
CA ASP A 198 26.66 -3.21 2.08
C ASP A 198 25.21 -3.72 2.23
N GLU A 199 25.00 -4.62 3.19
CA GLU A 199 23.67 -5.02 3.62
C GLU A 199 23.05 -3.90 4.47
N LEU A 200 21.88 -3.41 4.07
CA LEU A 200 21.19 -2.33 4.76
C LEU A 200 20.11 -2.85 5.70
N GLU A 201 19.31 -3.80 5.24
CA GLU A 201 18.15 -4.31 5.96
C GLU A 201 17.90 -5.78 5.62
N GLN A 202 17.36 -6.53 6.59
CA GLN A 202 16.82 -7.86 6.39
C GLN A 202 15.36 -7.92 6.83
N GLY A 203 14.57 -8.72 6.11
CA GLY A 203 13.17 -8.96 6.43
C GLY A 203 12.75 -10.38 6.09
N LYS A 204 11.57 -10.74 6.53
CA LYS A 204 10.96 -12.04 6.22
C LYS A 204 9.44 -11.92 6.11
N GLY A 205 8.80 -12.89 5.46
CA GLY A 205 7.37 -12.88 5.23
C GLY A 205 6.55 -12.70 6.51
N SER A 206 6.98 -13.26 7.63
CA SER A 206 6.31 -13.13 8.92
C SER A 206 6.30 -11.71 9.51
N ASN A 207 7.11 -10.77 9.01
CA ASN A 207 7.02 -9.36 9.39
C ASN A 207 5.67 -8.74 8.99
N ALA A 208 5.03 -9.25 7.94
CA ALA A 208 3.71 -8.80 7.49
C ALA A 208 2.58 -9.47 8.29
N LEU A 209 2.27 -8.97 9.50
CA LEU A 209 1.22 -9.51 10.39
C LEU A 209 1.36 -11.00 10.71
N GLY A 210 2.59 -11.50 10.72
CA GLY A 210 2.90 -12.92 10.90
C GLY A 210 2.79 -13.75 9.62
N SER A 211 2.23 -13.24 8.52
CA SER A 211 2.28 -13.83 7.18
C SER A 211 1.64 -12.87 6.17
N PRO A 212 2.16 -12.73 4.94
CA PRO A 212 1.50 -11.98 3.86
C PRO A 212 0.05 -12.42 3.61
N LEU A 213 -0.25 -13.71 3.72
CA LEU A 213 -1.62 -14.21 3.58
C LEU A 213 -2.56 -13.70 4.69
N LYS A 214 -2.04 -13.52 5.91
CA LYS A 214 -2.80 -12.91 7.01
C LYS A 214 -3.04 -11.42 6.75
N ALA A 215 -2.06 -10.72 6.19
CA ALA A 215 -2.19 -9.31 5.80
C ALA A 215 -3.27 -9.14 4.71
N VAL A 216 -3.27 -10.00 3.70
CA VAL A 216 -4.33 -10.05 2.68
C VAL A 216 -5.70 -10.33 3.29
N GLY A 217 -5.80 -11.33 4.17
CA GLY A 217 -7.04 -11.63 4.89
C GLY A 217 -7.53 -10.46 5.76
N HIS A 218 -6.62 -9.68 6.34
CA HIS A 218 -6.96 -8.43 7.04
C HIS A 218 -7.57 -7.41 6.08
N LEU A 219 -6.91 -7.16 4.94
CA LEU A 219 -7.41 -6.24 3.91
C LEU A 219 -8.84 -6.61 3.46
N ILE A 220 -9.08 -7.88 3.14
CA ILE A 220 -10.41 -8.36 2.73
C ILE A 220 -11.47 -8.00 3.79
N ARG A 221 -11.19 -8.25 5.07
CA ARG A 221 -12.11 -7.92 6.17
C ARG A 221 -12.34 -6.42 6.35
N VAL A 222 -11.32 -5.61 6.14
CA VAL A 222 -11.43 -4.13 6.24
C VAL A 222 -12.29 -3.61 5.09
N ILE A 223 -12.00 -4.03 3.87
CA ILE A 223 -12.77 -3.63 2.67
C ILE A 223 -14.24 -4.04 2.80
N ALA A 224 -14.52 -5.24 3.33
CA ALA A 224 -15.89 -5.72 3.56
C ALA A 224 -16.74 -4.80 4.44
N LYS A 225 -16.11 -4.01 5.30
CA LYS A 225 -16.78 -3.07 6.20
C LYS A 225 -16.89 -1.65 5.65
N GLN A 226 -16.20 -1.35 4.56
CA GLN A 226 -16.16 0.00 4.00
C GLN A 226 -17.19 0.15 2.89
N PRO A 227 -18.19 1.05 3.02
CA PRO A 227 -19.34 1.14 2.10
C PRO A 227 -18.96 1.61 0.68
N HIS A 228 -17.76 2.16 0.50
CA HIS A 228 -17.28 2.73 -0.77
C HIS A 228 -16.16 1.91 -1.41
N ALA A 229 -15.64 0.89 -0.74
CA ALA A 229 -14.65 0.03 -1.32
C ALA A 229 -15.33 -0.94 -2.33
N SER A 230 -15.02 -0.78 -3.61
CA SER A 230 -15.37 -1.81 -4.60
C SER A 230 -14.77 -3.16 -4.19
N ALA A 231 -15.44 -4.26 -4.56
CA ALA A 231 -14.93 -5.60 -4.30
C ALA A 231 -13.43 -5.74 -4.68
N PRO A 232 -12.67 -6.61 -4.00
CA PRO A 232 -11.31 -6.92 -4.43
C PRO A 232 -11.33 -7.35 -5.89
N VAL A 233 -10.50 -6.72 -6.68
CA VAL A 233 -10.29 -7.11 -8.09
C VAL A 233 -9.26 -8.22 -8.08
#